data_2268063680513232bc26757523dccbbb
#
_entry.id   2268063680513232bc26757523dccbbb
#
_cell.length_a   1.000
_cell.length_b   1.000
_cell.length_c   1.000
_cell.angle_alpha   90.00
_cell.angle_beta   90.00
_cell.angle_gamma   90.00
#
_symmetry.space_group_name_H-M   'P 1'
#
loop_
_entity.id
_entity.type
_entity.pdbx_description
1 polymer ?
#
loop_
_entity_poly.entity_id
_entity_poly.type
_entity_poly.pdbx_seq_one_letter_code
_entity_poly.pdbx_strand_id
1 'polypeptide(L)'
;MFGKKSSAKKTSSTTRSTSKKPVAKKSASKKSKTVPNTQTQELAEYIRHKQPEEPEFQYIANEDHYDKVIEKIKDCKKTLWIGTADIKDLYVKDGRGTKPLLEVLSDLAKWGVEIRLIHAKEPGPAFRQDFDKYPALIDGMERVLCPRVHFKIIIFDLKTAYVGSANLTGAGLGMKGENTRNFEAGVLSSNKDFVKNAAEQFDSVWMGAHCKRCKRKEFCGDPIGVN
;
A
#
# COMPACT_ATOMS: atom_id res chain seq x y z
N MET A 1 -7.98 -50.47 -28.87
CA MET A 1 -7.46 -50.28 -30.24
C MET A 1 -6.47 -49.16 -30.15
N PHE A 2 -5.19 -49.48 -30.05
CA PHE A 2 -4.15 -49.43 -31.07
C PHE A 2 -4.07 -48.05 -31.76
N GLY A 3 -2.97 -47.31 -31.75
CA GLY A 3 -1.63 -47.66 -32.03
C GLY A 3 -0.57 -46.62 -31.66
N LYS A 4 0.56 -47.17 -31.33
CA LYS A 4 1.90 -46.60 -31.26
C LYS A 4 2.48 -46.27 -32.62
N LYS A 5 3.44 -45.34 -32.68
CA LYS A 5 4.73 -45.39 -33.43
C LYS A 5 5.32 -44.00 -33.43
N SER A 6 6.52 -43.71 -33.17
CA SER A 6 7.90 -44.19 -33.11
C SER A 6 8.83 -43.13 -33.72
N SER A 7 9.76 -42.72 -32.92
CA SER A 7 11.18 -42.39 -33.12
C SER A 7 11.73 -42.05 -34.51
N ALA A 8 12.57 -41.00 -34.58
CA ALA A 8 13.80 -41.03 -35.36
C ALA A 8 14.86 -40.08 -34.77
N LYS A 9 15.96 -40.67 -34.35
CA LYS A 9 17.29 -40.07 -34.16
C LYS A 9 17.90 -39.72 -35.51
N LYS A 10 18.62 -38.60 -35.60
CA LYS A 10 19.78 -38.50 -36.51
C LYS A 10 20.89 -37.71 -35.86
N THR A 11 22.05 -38.30 -35.87
CA THR A 11 23.37 -37.96 -35.40
C THR A 11 24.17 -37.25 -36.49
N SER A 12 25.27 -36.62 -36.03
CA SER A 12 26.54 -36.23 -36.74
C SER A 12 26.54 -34.79 -37.25
N SER A 13 27.67 -34.08 -37.22
CA SER A 13 29.09 -34.39 -37.12
C SER A 13 29.89 -33.11 -36.76
N THR A 14 30.97 -33.37 -36.09
CA THR A 14 32.10 -32.50 -35.73
C THR A 14 32.75 -31.83 -36.92
N THR A 15 33.05 -30.53 -36.83
CA THR A 15 34.20 -29.95 -37.50
C THR A 15 34.89 -28.92 -36.60
N ARG A 16 36.16 -29.22 -36.37
CA ARG A 16 37.15 -28.48 -35.57
C ARG A 16 37.82 -27.50 -36.53
N SER A 17 37.76 -26.20 -36.27
CA SER A 17 38.57 -25.20 -36.94
C SER A 17 39.34 -24.40 -35.91
N THR A 18 40.66 -24.50 -36.00
CA THR A 18 41.66 -23.77 -35.25
C THR A 18 41.91 -22.42 -35.94
N SER A 19 41.80 -21.31 -35.23
CA SER A 19 42.42 -20.05 -35.68
C SER A 19 42.90 -19.19 -34.52
N LYS A 20 44.10 -18.73 -34.74
CA LYS A 20 45.09 -18.05 -33.97
C LYS A 20 44.58 -16.79 -33.22
N LYS A 21 45.08 -16.59 -31.99
CA LYS A 21 44.99 -15.37 -31.21
C LYS A 21 45.78 -14.21 -31.87
N PRO A 22 45.22 -12.99 -31.86
CA PRO A 22 46.05 -11.78 -32.00
C PRO A 22 46.38 -11.23 -30.60
N VAL A 23 47.63 -10.82 -30.47
CA VAL A 23 48.24 -10.16 -29.32
C VAL A 23 47.63 -8.77 -29.16
N ALA A 24 47.01 -8.47 -28.01
CA ALA A 24 46.51 -7.14 -27.69
C ALA A 24 47.64 -6.25 -27.12
N LYS A 25 47.93 -5.17 -27.79
CA LYS A 25 48.77 -4.07 -27.29
C LYS A 25 48.02 -3.32 -26.19
N LYS A 26 48.59 -3.25 -24.99
CA LYS A 26 48.14 -2.38 -23.91
C LYS A 26 48.33 -0.92 -24.28
N SER A 27 47.27 -0.19 -24.56
CA SER A 27 47.28 1.26 -24.57
C SER A 27 46.84 1.75 -23.19
N ALA A 28 47.73 2.45 -22.49
CA ALA A 28 47.47 3.12 -21.24
C ALA A 28 46.61 4.38 -21.49
N SER A 29 45.33 4.33 -21.17
CA SER A 29 44.47 5.50 -21.20
C SER A 29 44.69 6.31 -19.91
N LYS A 30 45.27 7.50 -20.02
CA LYS A 30 45.31 8.52 -18.97
C LYS A 30 43.87 8.92 -18.62
N LYS A 31 43.40 8.58 -17.41
CA LYS A 31 42.17 9.13 -16.85
C LYS A 31 42.35 10.63 -16.64
N SER A 32 41.78 11.45 -17.50
CA SER A 32 41.58 12.88 -17.26
C SER A 32 40.57 13.04 -16.13
N LYS A 33 40.96 13.60 -15.00
CA LYS A 33 40.05 14.06 -13.96
C LYS A 33 39.43 15.36 -14.47
N THR A 34 38.29 15.29 -15.10
CA THR A 34 37.44 16.44 -15.40
C THR A 34 36.84 16.93 -14.09
N VAL A 35 37.26 18.07 -13.60
CA VAL A 35 36.62 18.82 -12.52
C VAL A 35 35.27 19.30 -13.06
N PRO A 36 34.13 19.02 -12.42
CA PRO A 36 32.84 19.51 -12.89
C PRO A 36 32.85 21.05 -12.90
N ASN A 37 32.39 21.63 -13.99
CA ASN A 37 32.24 23.08 -14.12
C ASN A 37 31.24 23.59 -13.07
N THR A 38 31.53 24.71 -12.44
CA THR A 38 30.68 25.36 -11.41
C THR A 38 29.21 25.50 -11.85
N GLN A 39 28.99 25.82 -13.12
CA GLN A 39 27.66 25.89 -13.72
C GLN A 39 26.90 24.54 -13.71
N THR A 40 27.59 23.43 -13.87
CA THR A 40 26.98 22.09 -13.82
C THR A 40 26.61 21.71 -12.37
N GLN A 41 27.37 22.19 -11.40
CA GLN A 41 27.07 22.00 -9.98
C GLN A 41 25.91 22.88 -9.55
N GLU A 42 25.85 24.14 -9.94
CA GLU A 42 24.70 25.05 -9.67
C GLU A 42 23.43 24.56 -10.34
N LEU A 43 23.47 24.04 -11.56
CA LEU A 43 22.33 23.46 -12.24
C LEU A 43 21.84 22.17 -11.56
N ALA A 44 22.76 21.32 -11.11
CA ALA A 44 22.43 20.11 -10.38
C ALA A 44 21.82 20.42 -9.00
N GLU A 45 22.26 21.50 -8.36
CA GLU A 45 21.75 21.99 -7.10
C GLU A 45 20.37 22.65 -7.28
N TYR A 46 20.20 23.45 -8.33
CA TYR A 46 18.91 24.01 -8.74
C TYR A 46 17.86 22.94 -9.09
N ILE A 47 18.26 21.89 -9.82
CA ILE A 47 17.38 20.74 -10.13
C ILE A 47 17.06 19.94 -8.85
N ARG A 48 18.01 19.82 -7.92
CA ARG A 48 17.81 19.12 -6.65
C ARG A 48 16.86 19.87 -5.70
N HIS A 49 16.88 21.20 -5.73
CA HIS A 49 15.95 22.06 -4.99
C HIS A 49 14.60 22.24 -5.67
N LYS A 50 14.47 21.89 -6.94
CA LYS A 50 13.20 21.88 -7.70
C LYS A 50 12.66 20.47 -7.89
N GLN A 51 12.75 19.60 -6.89
CA GLN A 51 11.82 18.47 -6.82
C GLN A 51 10.44 19.12 -6.72
N PRO A 52 9.49 18.80 -7.62
CA PRO A 52 8.15 19.32 -7.49
C PRO A 52 7.67 18.90 -6.09
N GLU A 53 7.36 19.89 -5.24
CA GLU A 53 6.67 19.62 -3.98
C GLU A 53 5.46 18.80 -4.35
N GLU A 54 5.27 17.65 -3.69
CA GLU A 54 4.07 16.85 -3.91
C GLU A 54 2.87 17.78 -3.73
N PRO A 55 1.90 17.78 -4.66
CA PRO A 55 0.79 18.71 -4.58
C PRO A 55 0.09 18.49 -3.23
N GLU A 56 -0.17 19.58 -2.52
CA GLU A 56 -0.81 19.57 -1.20
C GLU A 56 -2.13 18.80 -1.20
N PHE A 57 -2.83 18.80 -2.35
CA PHE A 57 -4.05 18.04 -2.61
C PHE A 57 -3.91 17.24 -3.91
N GLN A 58 -4.08 15.92 -3.82
CA GLN A 58 -4.06 15.03 -4.97
C GLN A 58 -5.44 14.40 -5.15
N TYR A 59 -6.03 14.58 -6.33
CA TYR A 59 -7.21 13.80 -6.70
C TYR A 59 -6.80 12.36 -7.00
N ILE A 60 -7.49 11.42 -6.36
CA ILE A 60 -7.21 9.98 -6.45
C ILE A 60 -8.38 9.33 -7.15
N ALA A 61 -8.13 8.63 -8.25
CA ALA A 61 -9.15 7.94 -9.02
C ALA A 61 -8.73 6.50 -9.34
N ASN A 62 -9.66 5.58 -9.25
CA ASN A 62 -9.53 4.18 -9.69
C ASN A 62 -8.22 3.51 -9.20
N GLU A 63 -7.29 3.19 -10.11
CA GLU A 63 -6.02 2.53 -9.79
C GLU A 63 -5.08 3.36 -8.92
N ASP A 64 -5.17 4.68 -8.96
CA ASP A 64 -4.39 5.56 -8.08
C ASP A 64 -4.62 5.25 -6.60
N HIS A 65 -5.78 4.71 -6.22
CA HIS A 65 -6.04 4.27 -4.86
C HIS A 65 -5.06 3.20 -4.42
N TYR A 66 -4.67 2.31 -5.31
CA TYR A 66 -3.66 1.31 -5.00
C TYR A 66 -2.27 1.94 -4.93
N ASP A 67 -1.83 2.60 -5.99
CA ASP A 67 -0.45 3.07 -6.11
C ASP A 67 -0.11 4.22 -5.15
N LYS A 68 -1.08 5.08 -4.79
CA LYS A 68 -0.85 6.28 -3.97
C LYS A 68 -1.35 6.17 -2.53
N VAL A 69 -2.33 5.28 -2.27
CA VAL A 69 -2.92 5.15 -0.94
C VAL A 69 -2.51 3.85 -0.27
N ILE A 70 -2.70 2.69 -0.93
CA ILE A 70 -2.35 1.40 -0.32
C ILE A 70 -0.84 1.20 -0.21
N GLU A 71 -0.09 1.52 -1.25
CA GLU A 71 1.38 1.40 -1.21
C GLU A 71 1.98 2.32 -0.11
N LYS A 72 1.36 3.48 0.16
CA LYS A 72 1.79 4.40 1.21
C LYS A 72 1.66 3.82 2.64
N ILE A 73 0.81 2.83 2.86
CA ILE A 73 0.67 2.17 4.18
C ILE A 73 2.01 1.64 4.67
N LYS A 74 2.84 1.10 3.78
CA LYS A 74 4.17 0.53 4.11
C LYS A 74 5.15 1.57 4.67
N ASP A 75 4.92 2.84 4.39
CA ASP A 75 5.82 3.94 4.76
C ASP A 75 5.54 4.50 6.15
N CYS A 76 4.44 4.09 6.80
CA CYS A 76 4.08 4.54 8.14
C CYS A 76 5.17 4.21 9.17
N LYS A 77 5.45 5.16 10.04
CA LYS A 77 6.51 5.05 11.05
C LYS A 77 6.00 5.18 12.48
N LYS A 78 4.84 5.80 12.69
CA LYS A 78 4.30 6.11 14.03
C LYS A 78 2.87 5.67 14.20
N THR A 79 1.97 6.12 13.31
CA THR A 79 0.54 5.88 13.45
C THR A 79 -0.11 5.59 12.10
N LEU A 80 -1.06 4.67 12.09
CA LEU A 80 -1.89 4.35 10.94
C LEU A 80 -3.34 4.21 11.40
N TRP A 81 -4.20 5.17 11.02
CA TRP A 81 -5.61 5.11 11.36
C TRP A 81 -6.43 4.80 10.12
N ILE A 82 -7.27 3.79 10.19
CA ILE A 82 -8.06 3.30 9.07
C ILE A 82 -9.54 3.28 9.45
N GLY A 83 -10.35 4.02 8.71
CA GLY A 83 -11.80 4.00 8.81
C GLY A 83 -12.42 3.50 7.52
N THR A 84 -13.29 2.48 7.57
CA THR A 84 -13.92 1.89 6.39
C THR A 84 -15.29 1.30 6.72
N ALA A 85 -16.22 1.32 5.77
CA ALA A 85 -17.51 0.66 5.97
C ALA A 85 -17.44 -0.87 5.75
N ASP A 86 -16.55 -1.33 4.87
CA ASP A 86 -16.34 -2.74 4.57
C ASP A 86 -14.85 -3.07 4.51
N ILE A 87 -14.48 -4.23 5.03
CA ILE A 87 -13.12 -4.74 5.00
C ILE A 87 -13.12 -6.16 4.45
N LYS A 88 -12.25 -6.44 3.49
CA LYS A 88 -12.05 -7.76 2.89
C LYS A 88 -10.58 -7.96 2.58
N ASP A 89 -10.24 -9.18 2.19
CA ASP A 89 -8.90 -9.50 1.74
C ASP A 89 -8.43 -8.53 0.66
N LEU A 90 -7.23 -8.04 0.87
CA LEU A 90 -6.53 -7.12 -0.01
C LEU A 90 -5.06 -7.54 -0.05
N TYR A 91 -4.52 -7.59 -1.25
CA TYR A 91 -3.12 -7.92 -1.48
C TYR A 91 -2.33 -6.69 -1.88
N VAL A 92 -1.07 -6.64 -1.47
CA VAL A 92 -0.11 -5.56 -1.74
C VAL A 92 1.06 -6.14 -2.52
N LYS A 93 1.64 -5.38 -3.43
CA LYS A 93 2.85 -5.77 -4.16
C LYS A 93 4.02 -5.93 -3.18
N ASP A 94 4.81 -6.97 -3.36
CA ASP A 94 6.02 -7.24 -2.59
C ASP A 94 7.10 -7.77 -3.53
N GLY A 95 7.98 -6.91 -3.98
CA GLY A 95 8.95 -7.20 -5.01
C GLY A 95 8.28 -7.70 -6.30
N ARG A 96 8.53 -8.96 -6.69
CA ARG A 96 7.89 -9.61 -7.86
C ARG A 96 6.59 -10.33 -7.53
N GLY A 97 6.22 -10.39 -6.26
CA GLY A 97 5.03 -11.10 -5.75
C GLY A 97 4.01 -10.17 -5.13
N THR A 98 3.10 -10.77 -4.39
CA THR A 98 2.09 -10.07 -3.59
C THR A 98 2.01 -10.72 -2.22
N LYS A 99 1.66 -9.93 -1.20
CA LYS A 99 1.36 -10.42 0.15
C LYS A 99 0.05 -9.84 0.67
N PRO A 100 -0.63 -10.48 1.61
CA PRO A 100 -1.82 -9.94 2.24
C PRO A 100 -1.54 -8.60 2.92
N LEU A 101 -2.50 -7.67 2.88
CA LEU A 101 -2.38 -6.40 3.62
C LEU A 101 -2.24 -6.65 5.13
N LEU A 102 -2.89 -7.68 5.66
CA LEU A 102 -2.77 -8.07 7.08
C LEU A 102 -1.32 -8.39 7.48
N GLU A 103 -0.54 -8.98 6.57
CA GLU A 103 0.90 -9.20 6.81
C GLU A 103 1.66 -7.87 6.93
N VAL A 104 1.36 -6.92 6.02
CA VAL A 104 1.96 -5.57 6.09
C VAL A 104 1.60 -4.88 7.39
N LEU A 105 0.34 -4.93 7.80
CA LEU A 105 -0.10 -4.35 9.09
C LEU A 105 0.56 -5.05 10.27
N SER A 106 0.72 -6.37 10.21
CA SER A 106 1.45 -7.14 11.24
C SER A 106 2.91 -6.71 11.36
N ASP A 107 3.59 -6.48 10.24
CA ASP A 107 4.97 -6.01 10.24
C ASP A 107 5.07 -4.58 10.80
N LEU A 108 4.16 -3.69 10.44
CA LEU A 108 4.08 -2.34 11.01
C LEU A 108 3.85 -2.39 12.53
N ALA A 109 2.94 -3.23 13.02
CA ALA A 109 2.70 -3.42 14.44
C ALA A 109 3.96 -3.91 15.19
N LYS A 110 4.70 -4.89 14.63
CA LYS A 110 5.98 -5.36 15.18
C LYS A 110 7.04 -4.24 15.24
N TRP A 111 6.98 -3.27 14.33
CA TRP A 111 7.88 -2.11 14.31
C TRP A 111 7.41 -0.95 15.21
N GLY A 112 6.31 -1.17 15.96
CA GLY A 112 5.80 -0.21 16.93
C GLY A 112 4.92 0.89 16.33
N VAL A 113 4.37 0.67 15.13
CA VAL A 113 3.36 1.58 14.56
C VAL A 113 2.03 1.35 15.28
N GLU A 114 1.45 2.41 15.85
CA GLU A 114 0.11 2.39 16.44
C GLU A 114 -0.93 2.29 15.34
N ILE A 115 -1.70 1.20 15.32
CA ILE A 115 -2.70 0.95 14.29
C ILE A 115 -4.10 1.02 14.91
N ARG A 116 -4.96 1.88 14.38
CA ARG A 116 -6.39 1.98 14.74
C ARG A 116 -7.27 1.67 13.55
N LEU A 117 -8.25 0.78 13.74
CA LEU A 117 -9.21 0.39 12.72
C LEU A 117 -10.64 0.62 13.19
N ILE A 118 -11.41 1.45 12.48
CA ILE A 118 -12.86 1.54 12.64
C ILE A 118 -13.52 0.90 11.44
N HIS A 119 -14.46 -0.03 11.68
CA HIS A 119 -15.22 -0.66 10.61
C HIS A 119 -16.71 -0.78 10.95
N ALA A 120 -17.59 -0.87 9.90
CA ALA A 120 -19.02 -0.79 10.12
C ALA A 120 -19.67 -2.13 10.41
N LYS A 121 -19.08 -3.23 10.01
CA LYS A 121 -19.61 -4.59 10.18
C LYS A 121 -18.50 -5.60 10.39
N GLU A 122 -18.82 -6.70 11.04
CA GLU A 122 -17.89 -7.80 11.22
C GLU A 122 -17.33 -8.30 9.87
N PRO A 123 -16.02 -8.49 9.77
CA PRO A 123 -15.40 -9.09 8.60
C PRO A 123 -15.88 -10.52 8.38
N GLY A 124 -15.91 -10.95 7.13
CA GLY A 124 -16.26 -12.31 6.77
C GLY A 124 -15.29 -13.37 7.32
N PRO A 125 -15.70 -14.66 7.31
CA PRO A 125 -14.88 -15.75 7.86
C PRO A 125 -13.48 -15.85 7.28
N ALA A 126 -13.31 -15.62 5.97
CA ALA A 126 -12.01 -15.65 5.31
C ALA A 126 -11.05 -14.61 5.90
N PHE A 127 -11.52 -13.36 6.06
CA PHE A 127 -10.70 -12.31 6.69
C PHE A 127 -10.30 -12.67 8.13
N ARG A 128 -11.22 -13.24 8.92
CA ARG A 128 -10.92 -13.64 10.31
C ARG A 128 -9.87 -14.75 10.34
N GLN A 129 -9.98 -15.76 9.47
CA GLN A 129 -8.99 -16.82 9.37
C GLN A 129 -7.62 -16.30 8.97
N ASP A 130 -7.57 -15.29 8.10
CA ASP A 130 -6.31 -14.66 7.72
C ASP A 130 -5.75 -13.78 8.85
N PHE A 131 -6.62 -13.05 9.58
CA PHE A 131 -6.22 -12.26 10.74
C PHE A 131 -5.56 -13.11 11.83
N ASP A 132 -6.11 -14.30 12.10
CA ASP A 132 -5.58 -15.23 13.12
C ASP A 132 -4.17 -15.76 12.79
N LYS A 133 -3.71 -15.63 11.55
CA LYS A 133 -2.34 -15.97 11.14
C LYS A 133 -1.30 -14.95 11.62
N TYR A 134 -1.74 -13.77 12.06
CA TYR A 134 -0.87 -12.65 12.42
C TYR A 134 -1.05 -12.22 13.88
N PRO A 135 -0.49 -12.97 14.86
CA PRO A 135 -0.67 -12.69 16.30
C PRO A 135 -0.29 -11.27 16.71
N ALA A 136 0.70 -10.65 16.04
CA ALA A 136 1.10 -9.28 16.32
C ALA A 136 -0.03 -8.24 16.12
N LEU A 137 -1.06 -8.58 15.35
CA LEU A 137 -2.24 -7.71 15.18
C LEU A 137 -3.20 -7.76 16.36
N ILE A 138 -3.17 -8.83 17.17
CA ILE A 138 -4.04 -8.97 18.35
C ILE A 138 -3.65 -7.91 19.39
N ASP A 139 -2.34 -7.71 19.60
CA ASP A 139 -1.82 -6.76 20.58
C ASP A 139 -1.47 -5.39 19.96
N GLY A 140 -1.17 -5.34 18.66
CA GLY A 140 -0.64 -4.15 17.97
C GLY A 140 -1.66 -3.40 17.12
N MET A 141 -2.93 -3.84 17.04
CA MET A 141 -4.00 -3.14 16.33
C MET A 141 -5.25 -3.01 17.18
N GLU A 142 -5.59 -1.79 17.54
CA GLU A 142 -6.85 -1.49 18.20
C GLU A 142 -7.99 -1.44 17.18
N ARG A 143 -9.15 -1.99 17.53
CA ARG A 143 -10.29 -2.12 16.61
C ARG A 143 -11.60 -1.73 17.27
N VAL A 144 -12.41 -0.93 16.57
CA VAL A 144 -13.76 -0.53 16.96
C VAL A 144 -14.75 -0.86 15.87
N LEU A 145 -15.84 -1.53 16.24
CA LEU A 145 -16.97 -1.76 15.35
C LEU A 145 -18.05 -0.69 15.58
N CYS A 146 -18.33 0.13 14.57
CA CYS A 146 -19.40 1.12 14.62
C CYS A 146 -20.30 1.01 13.37
N PRO A 147 -21.56 0.52 13.49
CA PRO A 147 -22.44 0.28 12.35
C PRO A 147 -22.92 1.54 11.65
N ARG A 148 -22.55 2.72 12.15
CA ARG A 148 -22.84 4.01 11.52
C ARG A 148 -21.70 4.53 10.66
N VAL A 149 -20.52 3.90 10.70
CA VAL A 149 -19.37 4.33 9.89
C VAL A 149 -19.64 4.06 8.42
N HIS A 150 -19.55 5.10 7.62
CA HIS A 150 -19.61 5.01 6.18
C HIS A 150 -18.52 5.83 5.49
N PHE A 151 -17.73 6.57 6.25
CA PHE A 151 -16.54 7.24 5.72
C PHE A 151 -15.46 6.22 5.35
N LYS A 152 -14.58 6.59 4.44
CA LYS A 152 -13.34 5.89 4.10
C LYS A 152 -12.22 6.89 4.28
N ILE A 153 -11.53 6.75 5.39
CA ILE A 153 -10.45 7.63 5.83
C ILE A 153 -9.24 6.76 6.14
N ILE A 154 -8.08 7.14 5.61
CA ILE A 154 -6.80 6.56 6.03
C ILE A 154 -5.87 7.72 6.38
N ILE A 155 -5.29 7.69 7.58
CA ILE A 155 -4.40 8.72 8.08
C ILE A 155 -3.04 8.11 8.36
N PHE A 156 -2.01 8.69 7.75
CA PHE A 156 -0.64 8.21 7.78
C PHE A 156 0.20 9.16 8.65
N ASP A 157 0.70 8.68 9.78
CA ASP A 157 1.59 9.40 10.71
C ASP A 157 1.06 10.77 11.18
N LEU A 158 -0.26 11.01 11.09
CA LEU A 158 -0.91 12.32 11.31
C LEU A 158 -0.32 13.43 10.43
N LYS A 159 0.25 13.07 9.28
CA LYS A 159 0.88 14.00 8.32
C LYS A 159 0.19 14.03 6.98
N THR A 160 -0.43 12.93 6.59
CA THR A 160 -1.15 12.80 5.32
C THR A 160 -2.47 12.09 5.59
N ALA A 161 -3.55 12.48 4.94
CA ALA A 161 -4.83 11.81 5.02
C ALA A 161 -5.42 11.54 3.63
N TYR A 162 -5.99 10.36 3.47
CA TYR A 162 -6.87 10.02 2.37
C TYR A 162 -8.32 10.06 2.86
N VAL A 163 -9.19 10.69 2.09
CA VAL A 163 -10.65 10.66 2.28
C VAL A 163 -11.30 10.38 0.93
N GLY A 164 -12.18 9.38 0.86
CA GLY A 164 -12.79 9.01 -0.42
C GLY A 164 -13.94 8.03 -0.32
N SER A 165 -14.23 7.40 -1.46
CA SER A 165 -15.33 6.44 -1.60
C SER A 165 -14.89 4.99 -1.41
N ALA A 166 -13.58 4.67 -1.58
CA ALA A 166 -13.06 3.32 -1.66
C ALA A 166 -13.00 2.62 -0.31
N ASN A 167 -13.76 1.54 -0.14
CA ASN A 167 -13.64 0.65 1.01
C ASN A 167 -12.30 -0.12 0.99
N LEU A 168 -11.87 -0.60 2.16
CA LEU A 168 -10.67 -1.43 2.31
C LEU A 168 -10.93 -2.85 1.74
N THR A 169 -11.04 -2.92 0.43
CA THR A 169 -11.31 -4.14 -0.34
C THR A 169 -10.51 -4.14 -1.64
N GLY A 170 -10.19 -5.31 -2.18
CA GLY A 170 -9.48 -5.41 -3.45
C GLY A 170 -10.20 -4.74 -4.62
N ALA A 171 -11.54 -4.67 -4.60
CA ALA A 171 -12.34 -3.98 -5.63
C ALA A 171 -12.32 -2.45 -5.43
N GLY A 172 -12.33 -1.97 -4.18
CA GLY A 172 -12.34 -0.54 -3.86
C GLY A 172 -10.97 0.11 -4.07
N LEU A 173 -9.92 -0.53 -3.59
CA LEU A 173 -8.57 0.03 -3.56
C LEU A 173 -7.67 -0.41 -4.73
N GLY A 174 -8.24 -0.99 -5.78
CA GLY A 174 -7.57 -1.09 -7.07
C GLY A 174 -6.69 -2.32 -7.34
N MET A 175 -6.62 -3.32 -6.47
CA MET A 175 -5.89 -4.58 -6.75
C MET A 175 -6.52 -5.45 -7.84
N LYS A 176 -7.83 -5.32 -8.04
CA LYS A 176 -8.52 -6.06 -9.11
C LYS A 176 -8.26 -5.43 -10.47
N GLY A 177 -8.26 -6.26 -11.51
CA GLY A 177 -8.09 -5.82 -12.88
C GLY A 177 -9.16 -4.81 -13.32
N GLU A 178 -8.87 -4.04 -14.34
CA GLU A 178 -9.68 -2.93 -14.85
C GLU A 178 -11.17 -3.27 -15.00
N ASN A 179 -11.50 -4.45 -15.49
CA ASN A 179 -12.88 -4.89 -15.74
C ASN A 179 -13.64 -5.38 -14.48
N THR A 180 -13.00 -5.40 -13.31
CA THR A 180 -13.59 -5.97 -12.07
C THR A 180 -13.43 -5.05 -10.86
N ARG A 181 -12.72 -3.91 -11.01
CA ARG A 181 -12.61 -2.89 -9.96
C ARG A 181 -13.81 -1.96 -9.95
N ASN A 182 -14.09 -1.34 -8.82
CA ASN A 182 -15.04 -0.24 -8.76
C ASN A 182 -14.44 1.03 -9.35
N PHE A 183 -15.31 1.93 -9.83
CA PHE A 183 -14.93 3.32 -10.06
C PHE A 183 -15.01 4.05 -8.72
N GLU A 184 -13.87 4.52 -8.24
CA GLU A 184 -13.73 5.17 -6.94
C GLU A 184 -13.05 6.53 -7.10
N ALA A 185 -13.36 7.45 -6.19
CA ALA A 185 -12.74 8.76 -6.15
C ALA A 185 -12.39 9.16 -4.72
N GLY A 186 -11.36 10.00 -4.57
CA GLY A 186 -10.95 10.49 -3.27
C GLY A 186 -9.91 11.61 -3.38
N VAL A 187 -9.47 12.06 -2.23
CA VAL A 187 -8.41 13.06 -2.08
C VAL A 187 -7.37 12.53 -1.12
N LEU A 188 -6.12 12.59 -1.51
CA LEU A 188 -4.96 12.42 -0.64
C LEU A 188 -4.34 13.79 -0.42
N SER A 189 -4.10 14.17 0.84
CA SER A 189 -3.59 15.50 1.15
C SER A 189 -2.64 15.51 2.34
N SER A 190 -1.62 16.35 2.27
CA SER A 190 -0.73 16.72 3.36
C SER A 190 -1.06 18.10 3.98
N ASN A 191 -2.13 18.75 3.51
CA ASN A 191 -2.63 19.99 4.10
C ASN A 191 -2.98 19.76 5.58
N LYS A 192 -2.43 20.60 6.46
CA LYS A 192 -2.55 20.42 7.92
C LYS A 192 -3.98 20.48 8.42
N ASP A 193 -4.79 21.39 7.86
CA ASP A 193 -6.20 21.53 8.26
C ASP A 193 -7.04 20.36 7.76
N PHE A 194 -6.77 19.87 6.56
CA PHE A 194 -7.42 18.68 6.02
C PHE A 194 -7.11 17.45 6.87
N VAL A 195 -5.83 17.21 7.19
CA VAL A 195 -5.39 16.09 8.03
C VAL A 195 -6.01 16.18 9.41
N LYS A 196 -5.99 17.38 10.03
CA LYS A 196 -6.60 17.65 11.33
C LYS A 196 -8.10 17.32 11.32
N ASN A 197 -8.85 17.84 10.36
CA ASN A 197 -10.29 17.61 10.26
C ASN A 197 -10.63 16.13 10.04
N ALA A 198 -9.84 15.41 9.22
CA ALA A 198 -10.00 13.98 9.02
C ALA A 198 -9.73 13.19 10.32
N ALA A 199 -8.69 13.58 11.07
CA ALA A 199 -8.34 12.97 12.35
C ALA A 199 -9.41 13.25 13.42
N GLU A 200 -9.91 14.47 13.52
CA GLU A 200 -10.99 14.85 14.45
C GLU A 200 -12.29 14.07 14.14
N GLN A 201 -12.65 13.91 12.87
CA GLN A 201 -13.80 13.11 12.50
C GLN A 201 -13.61 11.64 12.87
N PHE A 202 -12.44 11.06 12.61
CA PHE A 202 -12.12 9.69 13.00
C PHE A 202 -12.18 9.54 14.52
N ASP A 203 -11.50 10.40 15.25
CA ASP A 203 -11.36 10.33 16.70
C ASP A 203 -12.70 10.55 17.43
N SER A 204 -13.59 11.40 16.90
CA SER A 204 -14.94 11.58 17.45
C SER A 204 -15.75 10.29 17.47
N VAL A 205 -15.56 9.42 16.48
CA VAL A 205 -16.19 8.10 16.44
C VAL A 205 -15.44 7.11 17.32
N TRP A 206 -14.11 7.15 17.27
CA TRP A 206 -13.21 6.32 18.08
C TRP A 206 -13.50 6.47 19.59
N MET A 207 -13.58 7.69 20.06
CA MET A 207 -13.85 8.03 21.45
C MET A 207 -15.32 7.91 21.85
N GLY A 208 -16.20 7.47 20.94
CA GLY A 208 -17.61 7.25 21.25
C GLY A 208 -18.43 8.52 21.51
N ALA A 209 -18.01 9.69 21.00
CA ALA A 209 -18.69 10.97 21.23
C ALA A 209 -20.20 10.93 20.88
N HIS A 210 -20.59 10.06 19.97
CA HIS A 210 -21.97 9.90 19.51
C HIS A 210 -22.71 8.71 20.13
N CYS A 211 -22.09 7.92 21.02
CA CYS A 211 -22.65 6.65 21.52
C CYS A 211 -23.83 6.87 22.46
N LYS A 212 -23.81 7.88 23.34
CA LYS A 212 -24.85 8.13 24.34
C LYS A 212 -26.26 8.23 23.72
N ARG A 213 -26.41 8.89 22.56
CA ARG A 213 -27.68 9.11 21.85
C ARG A 213 -27.83 8.26 20.59
N CYS A 214 -26.99 7.23 20.43
CA CYS A 214 -27.01 6.40 19.24
C CYS A 214 -28.28 5.53 19.19
N LYS A 215 -28.98 5.56 18.05
CA LYS A 215 -30.18 4.74 17.79
C LYS A 215 -29.86 3.40 17.09
N ARG A 216 -28.57 3.05 16.96
CA ARG A 216 -28.11 1.81 16.33
C ARG A 216 -27.35 0.90 17.29
N LYS A 217 -27.64 1.03 18.61
CA LYS A 217 -26.97 0.26 19.67
C LYS A 217 -27.18 -1.25 19.52
N GLU A 218 -28.33 -1.68 19.05
CA GLU A 218 -28.70 -3.08 18.81
C GLU A 218 -27.75 -3.79 17.80
N PHE A 219 -27.11 -3.00 16.92
CA PHE A 219 -26.17 -3.51 15.92
C PHE A 219 -24.70 -3.21 16.27
N CYS A 220 -24.46 -2.65 17.46
CA CYS A 220 -23.12 -2.22 17.88
C CYS A 220 -22.50 -3.27 18.80
N GLY A 221 -21.34 -3.84 18.37
CA GLY A 221 -20.56 -4.76 19.19
C GLY A 221 -19.81 -4.07 20.33
N ASP A 222 -19.49 -2.77 20.17
CA ASP A 222 -18.65 -2.01 21.10
C ASP A 222 -19.29 -0.67 21.51
N PRO A 223 -20.41 -0.66 22.28
CA PRO A 223 -21.04 0.58 22.70
C PRO A 223 -20.20 1.26 23.80
N ILE A 224 -19.47 2.34 23.44
CA ILE A 224 -18.63 3.08 24.37
C ILE A 224 -19.49 3.99 25.28
N GLY A 225 -19.23 3.97 26.59
CA GLY A 225 -19.87 4.88 27.57
C GLY A 225 -21.37 4.69 27.73
N VAL A 226 -21.89 3.47 27.56
CA VAL A 226 -23.30 3.12 27.73
C VAL A 226 -23.42 2.17 28.93
N ASN A 227 -23.11 2.70 30.11
CA ASN A 227 -23.52 2.13 31.40
C ASN A 227 -24.68 2.94 31.95
#